data_c25e22c1b07b3dc76483730a1975f8b2
#
_entry.id   c25e22c1b07b3dc76483730a1975f8b2
#
_cell.length_a   1.000
_cell.length_b   1.000
_cell.length_c   1.000
_cell.angle_alpha   90.00
_cell.angle_beta   90.00
_cell.angle_gamma   90.00
#
_symmetry.space_group_name_H-M   'P 1'
#
loop_
_entity.id
_entity.type
_entity.pdbx_description
1 polymer ?
#
loop_
_entity_poly.entity_id
_entity_poly.type
_entity_poly.pdbx_seq_one_letter_code
_entity_poly.pdbx_strand_id
1 'polypeptide(L)'
;MGGAPTLKTKSVKFNFMMNMILTVSSFVFPLITFPYVSRVLLVEGNGYVSFATSVLTYFTMFASLGIPSYGIRACAQVRDDRKELSRVTQELFIINIITTIVVSIVFVITLFTVPQFKEQQTLLWINGASLILNAVGVNWFYSAMEQYSYITVRSIIFKIASIILMFIFVRQQKDYIIYGAITVFATSGSNLLNFVNLRKFIDLKPVGNYRFKRHLKPILYFFAASAATSVYTNLDTVMLGFMNTQTEVGLYSAAVKLKTVLVTAVTSLGTVLLPRLSYYIVNKMEAQFRDMIVKSFNFVLIFAVPLCAYFILFARDSILLLSGEAFLGAVIPMQILMPTLVFIGFSNITGIQILVPEGKEKFLLISIAAGALLNLILNAIWIPYWGATGAAISTTIAEALVLGIQVWFLRKRLKPIWKKISFRHLFVGMIPALGAGFAIFSLVDLQPIFRLLISAFVFFGLYFIALFVQKEPFLTGTITSIKNKVLKRKPPVQTEEQEPKEEIFTDEALEKETEQKQIEKIVDEIVEEVEHNKTEEDNKK
;
A
#
# COMPACT_ATOMS: atom_id res chain seq x y z
N MET A 1 10.60 0.33 45.04
CA MET A 1 9.67 0.91 44.05
C MET A 1 10.50 1.61 42.99
N GLY A 2 10.92 0.91 41.94
CA GLY A 2 11.65 1.50 40.82
C GLY A 2 10.64 2.09 39.85
N GLY A 3 10.63 3.42 39.71
CA GLY A 3 9.79 4.12 38.75
C GLY A 3 10.03 3.55 37.35
N ALA A 4 8.96 3.18 36.66
CA ALA A 4 9.03 2.78 35.26
C ALA A 4 9.75 3.87 34.46
N PRO A 5 10.75 3.54 33.61
CA PRO A 5 11.35 4.53 32.73
C PRO A 5 10.25 5.11 31.84
N THR A 6 9.92 6.38 32.05
CA THR A 6 9.04 7.12 31.16
C THR A 6 9.65 7.05 29.78
N LEU A 7 9.01 6.29 28.87
CA LEU A 7 9.43 6.19 27.48
C LEU A 7 9.37 7.61 26.89
N LYS A 8 10.54 8.23 26.66
CA LYS A 8 10.61 9.51 25.94
C LYS A 8 10.11 9.27 24.52
N THR A 9 8.84 9.49 24.30
CA THR A 9 8.27 9.51 22.94
C THR A 9 8.84 10.71 22.21
N LYS A 10 9.40 10.45 21.03
CA LYS A 10 9.85 11.52 20.12
C LYS A 10 8.64 12.26 19.57
N SER A 11 8.83 13.50 19.11
CA SER A 11 7.70 14.27 18.57
C SER A 11 6.99 13.52 17.43
N VAL A 12 5.66 13.67 17.34
CA VAL A 12 4.83 13.05 16.28
C VAL A 12 5.41 13.38 14.89
N LYS A 13 5.89 14.61 14.69
CA LYS A 13 6.52 15.06 13.46
C LYS A 13 7.78 14.27 13.09
N PHE A 14 8.59 13.94 14.09
CA PHE A 14 9.79 13.12 13.91
C PHE A 14 9.43 11.66 13.60
N ASN A 15 8.47 11.08 14.31
CA ASN A 15 8.00 9.72 14.07
C ASN A 15 7.38 9.58 12.67
N PHE A 16 6.58 10.57 12.23
CA PHE A 16 6.04 10.62 10.87
C PHE A 16 7.16 10.65 9.82
N MET A 17 8.17 11.50 10.00
CA MET A 17 9.31 11.57 9.08
C MET A 17 10.07 10.25 9.00
N MET A 18 10.33 9.60 10.14
CA MET A 18 11.02 8.31 10.18
C MET A 18 10.20 7.20 9.50
N ASN A 19 8.89 7.16 9.73
CA ASN A 19 8.00 6.22 9.05
C ASN A 19 7.96 6.47 7.52
N MET A 20 7.95 7.73 7.11
CA MET A 20 8.02 8.10 5.68
C MET A 20 9.34 7.63 5.05
N ILE A 21 10.48 7.82 5.72
CA ILE A 21 11.79 7.33 5.26
C ILE A 21 11.77 5.80 5.14
N LEU A 22 11.20 5.10 6.10
CA LEU A 22 11.07 3.64 6.06
C LEU A 22 10.24 3.20 4.85
N THR A 23 9.10 3.83 4.63
CA THR A 23 8.21 3.54 3.49
C THR A 23 8.90 3.81 2.16
N VAL A 24 9.48 4.99 1.99
CA VAL A 24 10.23 5.36 0.77
C VAL A 24 11.38 4.38 0.52
N SER A 25 12.12 3.99 1.56
CA SER A 25 13.21 3.02 1.42
C SER A 25 12.73 1.66 0.88
N SER A 26 11.49 1.29 1.15
CA SER A 26 10.93 0.01 0.68
C SER A 26 10.64 0.00 -0.82
N PHE A 27 10.49 1.16 -1.46
CA PHE A 27 10.37 1.31 -2.91
C PHE A 27 11.72 1.60 -3.57
N VAL A 28 12.56 2.43 -2.95
CA VAL A 28 13.87 2.80 -3.49
C VAL A 28 14.82 1.59 -3.54
N PHE A 29 14.79 0.73 -2.53
CA PHE A 29 15.64 -0.47 -2.49
C PHE A 29 15.43 -1.37 -3.73
N PRO A 30 14.21 -1.82 -4.08
CA PRO A 30 13.97 -2.59 -5.30
C PRO A 30 14.36 -1.85 -6.59
N LEU A 31 14.18 -0.52 -6.65
CA LEU A 31 14.57 0.27 -7.82
C LEU A 31 16.09 0.28 -8.06
N ILE A 32 16.88 0.25 -7.01
CA ILE A 32 18.35 0.19 -7.10
C ILE A 32 18.81 -1.23 -7.44
N THR A 33 18.20 -2.23 -6.79
CA THR A 33 18.65 -3.63 -6.92
C THR A 33 18.17 -4.27 -8.20
N PHE A 34 16.96 -3.98 -8.65
CA PHE A 34 16.34 -4.68 -9.76
C PHE A 34 17.07 -4.52 -11.10
N PRO A 35 17.59 -3.33 -11.48
CA PRO A 35 18.35 -3.19 -12.73
C PRO A 35 19.61 -4.06 -12.79
N TYR A 36 20.26 -4.27 -11.67
CA TYR A 36 21.40 -5.17 -11.59
C TYR A 36 20.95 -6.64 -11.64
N VAL A 37 20.05 -6.99 -10.75
CA VAL A 37 19.58 -8.38 -10.57
C VAL A 37 18.91 -8.92 -11.84
N SER A 38 18.13 -8.10 -12.53
CA SER A 38 17.47 -8.53 -13.78
C SER A 38 18.47 -8.88 -14.88
N ARG A 39 19.58 -8.15 -14.98
CA ARG A 39 20.64 -8.44 -15.95
C ARG A 39 21.48 -9.66 -15.59
N VAL A 40 21.66 -9.94 -14.31
CA VAL A 40 22.47 -11.07 -13.83
C VAL A 40 21.66 -12.36 -13.79
N LEU A 41 20.46 -12.32 -13.18
CA LEU A 41 19.63 -13.52 -13.01
C LEU A 41 18.76 -13.84 -14.23
N LEU A 42 18.68 -12.91 -15.18
CA LEU A 42 17.81 -12.99 -16.34
C LEU A 42 16.34 -13.17 -15.96
N VAL A 43 15.48 -13.48 -16.93
CA VAL A 43 14.03 -13.54 -16.73
C VAL A 43 13.64 -14.67 -15.79
N GLU A 44 14.16 -15.87 -16.05
CA GLU A 44 13.77 -17.08 -15.33
C GLU A 44 14.19 -17.03 -13.86
N GLY A 45 15.45 -16.62 -13.55
CA GLY A 45 15.92 -16.49 -12.18
C GLY A 45 15.12 -15.45 -11.38
N ASN A 46 14.72 -14.33 -12.01
CA ASN A 46 13.79 -13.36 -11.39
C ASN A 46 12.38 -13.96 -11.20
N GLY A 47 11.93 -14.80 -12.13
CA GLY A 47 10.67 -15.53 -12.03
C GLY A 47 10.64 -16.43 -10.79
N TYR A 48 11.67 -17.25 -10.61
CA TYR A 48 11.80 -18.12 -9.43
C TYR A 48 11.70 -17.34 -8.13
N VAL A 49 12.45 -16.25 -8.00
CA VAL A 49 12.43 -15.43 -6.77
C VAL A 49 11.09 -14.75 -6.56
N SER A 50 10.47 -14.23 -7.64
CA SER A 50 9.17 -13.57 -7.57
C SER A 50 8.05 -14.53 -7.18
N PHE A 51 8.03 -15.73 -7.77
CA PHE A 51 7.08 -16.79 -7.41
C PHE A 51 7.23 -17.21 -5.95
N ALA A 52 8.44 -17.56 -5.53
CA ALA A 52 8.72 -17.97 -4.16
C ALA A 52 8.29 -16.89 -3.15
N THR A 53 8.61 -15.63 -3.42
CA THR A 53 8.23 -14.51 -2.55
C THR A 53 6.70 -14.33 -2.48
N SER A 54 6.00 -14.45 -3.60
CA SER A 54 4.54 -14.33 -3.66
C SER A 54 3.84 -15.48 -2.92
N VAL A 55 4.32 -16.71 -3.10
CA VAL A 55 3.83 -17.88 -2.34
C VAL A 55 4.01 -17.66 -0.83
N LEU A 56 5.22 -17.25 -0.41
CA LEU A 56 5.52 -17.01 1.00
C LEU A 56 4.70 -15.86 1.59
N THR A 57 4.28 -14.89 0.78
CA THR A 57 3.38 -13.81 1.23
C THR A 57 2.05 -14.38 1.72
N TYR A 58 1.48 -15.38 1.03
CA TYR A 58 0.27 -16.05 1.50
C TYR A 58 0.49 -16.81 2.80
N PHE A 59 1.55 -17.60 2.90
CA PHE A 59 1.86 -18.31 4.15
C PHE A 59 2.11 -17.33 5.30
N THR A 60 2.83 -16.24 5.06
CA THR A 60 3.06 -15.19 6.08
C THR A 60 1.76 -14.51 6.51
N MET A 61 0.83 -14.27 5.59
CA MET A 61 -0.49 -13.71 5.88
C MET A 61 -1.27 -14.62 6.84
N PHE A 62 -1.30 -15.94 6.59
CA PHE A 62 -1.94 -16.90 7.49
C PHE A 62 -1.19 -17.05 8.81
N ALA A 63 0.15 -17.02 8.81
CA ALA A 63 0.95 -17.10 10.02
C ALA A 63 0.72 -15.92 10.96
N SER A 64 0.60 -14.71 10.42
CA SER A 64 0.43 -13.48 11.20
C SER A 64 -1.01 -13.17 11.60
N LEU A 65 -2.02 -13.77 10.95
CA LEU A 65 -3.46 -13.66 11.28
C LEU A 65 -3.97 -12.24 11.60
N GLY A 66 -3.47 -11.18 10.92
CA GLY A 66 -3.90 -9.80 11.19
C GLY A 66 -3.35 -9.19 12.50
N ILE A 67 -2.51 -9.94 13.25
CA ILE A 67 -1.81 -9.43 14.44
C ILE A 67 -1.01 -8.16 14.14
N PRO A 68 -0.35 -7.98 12.97
CA PRO A 68 0.38 -6.74 12.68
C PRO A 68 -0.47 -5.48 12.84
N SER A 69 -1.71 -5.48 12.41
CA SER A 69 -2.61 -4.31 12.55
C SER A 69 -3.29 -4.25 13.92
N TYR A 70 -3.82 -5.38 14.40
CA TYR A 70 -4.47 -5.45 15.69
C TYR A 70 -3.51 -5.21 16.86
N GLY A 71 -2.29 -5.76 16.80
CA GLY A 71 -1.28 -5.65 17.85
C GLY A 71 -0.83 -4.21 18.09
N ILE A 72 -0.75 -3.39 17.02
CA ILE A 72 -0.49 -1.95 17.16
C ILE A 72 -1.55 -1.32 18.07
N ARG A 73 -2.83 -1.53 17.76
CA ARG A 73 -3.95 -0.99 18.53
C ARG A 73 -3.97 -1.52 19.97
N ALA A 74 -3.87 -2.85 20.14
CA ALA A 74 -3.98 -3.49 21.44
C ALA A 74 -2.86 -3.10 22.41
N CYS A 75 -1.61 -2.99 21.92
CA CYS A 75 -0.48 -2.55 22.75
C CYS A 75 -0.49 -1.04 23.01
N ALA A 76 -0.91 -0.22 22.05
CA ALA A 76 -1.00 1.22 22.26
C ALA A 76 -1.99 1.59 23.37
N GLN A 77 -3.11 0.87 23.47
CA GLN A 77 -4.13 1.08 24.51
C GLN A 77 -3.64 0.83 25.95
N VAL A 78 -2.60 0.02 26.12
CA VAL A 78 -2.08 -0.38 27.44
C VAL A 78 -0.61 0.00 27.65
N ARG A 79 -0.09 0.92 26.82
CA ARG A 79 1.34 1.25 26.76
C ARG A 79 1.92 1.79 28.06
N ASP A 80 1.08 2.41 28.90
CA ASP A 80 1.49 3.06 30.14
C ASP A 80 1.50 2.09 31.34
N ASP A 81 0.85 0.94 31.24
CA ASP A 81 0.91 -0.15 32.22
C ASP A 81 1.84 -1.27 31.74
N ARG A 82 3.07 -1.27 32.23
CA ARG A 82 4.10 -2.27 31.86
C ARG A 82 3.64 -3.71 32.07
N LYS A 83 2.84 -3.98 33.10
CA LYS A 83 2.39 -5.35 33.42
C LYS A 83 1.32 -5.82 32.41
N GLU A 84 0.33 -4.96 32.12
CA GLU A 84 -0.71 -5.27 31.12
C GLU A 84 -0.12 -5.27 29.71
N LEU A 85 0.79 -4.33 29.39
CA LEU A 85 1.52 -4.33 28.12
C LEU A 85 2.30 -5.65 27.92
N SER A 86 3.00 -6.13 28.97
CA SER A 86 3.70 -7.41 28.91
C SER A 86 2.73 -8.56 28.69
N ARG A 87 1.57 -8.56 29.38
CA ARG A 87 0.54 -9.58 29.22
C ARG A 87 -0.04 -9.61 27.79
N VAL A 88 -0.48 -8.46 27.28
CA VAL A 88 -1.04 -8.34 25.92
C VAL A 88 -0.01 -8.75 24.87
N THR A 89 1.23 -8.28 25.01
CA THR A 89 2.31 -8.64 24.09
C THR A 89 2.60 -10.15 24.11
N GLN A 90 2.65 -10.76 25.29
CA GLN A 90 2.86 -12.20 25.42
C GLN A 90 1.67 -13.00 24.84
N GLU A 91 0.43 -12.58 25.09
CA GLU A 91 -0.77 -13.22 24.52
C GLU A 91 -0.72 -13.22 22.99
N LEU A 92 -0.47 -12.06 22.38
CA LEU A 92 -0.38 -11.92 20.92
C LEU A 92 0.82 -12.66 20.33
N PHE A 93 1.96 -12.65 21.01
CA PHE A 93 3.16 -13.37 20.61
C PHE A 93 2.93 -14.89 20.63
N ILE A 94 2.30 -15.41 21.68
CA ILE A 94 1.96 -16.84 21.80
C ILE A 94 1.00 -17.25 20.67
N ILE A 95 -0.06 -16.46 20.42
CA ILE A 95 -0.98 -16.72 19.30
C ILE A 95 -0.19 -16.76 17.99
N ASN A 96 0.67 -15.76 17.74
CA ASN A 96 1.45 -15.67 16.52
C ASN A 96 2.44 -16.85 16.34
N ILE A 97 3.08 -17.30 17.42
CA ILE A 97 3.95 -18.48 17.38
C ILE A 97 3.15 -19.75 17.05
N ILE A 98 2.01 -19.97 17.70
CA ILE A 98 1.17 -21.14 17.45
C ILE A 98 0.72 -21.16 15.99
N THR A 99 0.20 -20.05 15.48
CA THR A 99 -0.25 -19.96 14.09
C THR A 99 0.91 -20.13 13.11
N THR A 100 2.09 -19.56 13.42
CA THR A 100 3.30 -19.74 12.61
C THR A 100 3.75 -21.19 12.58
N ILE A 101 3.71 -21.90 13.70
CA ILE A 101 4.06 -23.33 13.73
C ILE A 101 3.09 -24.15 12.87
N VAL A 102 1.78 -23.92 13.01
CA VAL A 102 0.77 -24.62 12.20
C VAL A 102 0.97 -24.34 10.72
N VAL A 103 1.14 -23.07 10.34
CA VAL A 103 1.35 -22.68 8.94
C VAL A 103 2.69 -23.21 8.42
N SER A 104 3.75 -23.23 9.23
CA SER A 104 5.04 -23.82 8.84
C SER A 104 4.96 -25.32 8.59
N ILE A 105 4.16 -26.05 9.38
CA ILE A 105 3.91 -27.47 9.14
C ILE A 105 3.19 -27.66 7.80
N VAL A 106 2.14 -26.89 7.53
CA VAL A 106 1.42 -26.92 6.25
C VAL A 106 2.37 -26.56 5.10
N PHE A 107 3.21 -25.54 5.26
CA PHE A 107 4.21 -25.16 4.28
C PHE A 107 5.18 -26.29 3.98
N VAL A 108 5.71 -26.95 5.01
CA VAL A 108 6.62 -28.11 4.83
C VAL A 108 5.92 -29.25 4.10
N ILE A 109 4.66 -29.54 4.43
CA ILE A 109 3.89 -30.57 3.72
C ILE A 109 3.76 -30.20 2.24
N THR A 110 3.43 -28.93 1.93
CA THR A 110 3.28 -28.47 0.53
C THR A 110 4.59 -28.52 -0.25
N LEU A 111 5.75 -28.30 0.38
CA LEU A 111 7.07 -28.45 -0.26
C LEU A 111 7.32 -29.86 -0.81
N PHE A 112 6.75 -30.89 -0.19
CA PHE A 112 6.93 -32.28 -0.61
C PHE A 112 5.79 -32.81 -1.48
N THR A 113 4.60 -32.21 -1.42
CA THR A 113 3.40 -32.70 -2.12
C THR A 113 3.13 -31.95 -3.43
N VAL A 114 3.44 -30.64 -3.50
CA VAL A 114 3.17 -29.81 -4.68
C VAL A 114 4.32 -29.91 -5.68
N PRO A 115 4.09 -30.39 -6.92
CA PRO A 115 5.14 -30.58 -7.92
C PRO A 115 5.96 -29.31 -8.20
N GLN A 116 5.32 -28.16 -8.37
CA GLN A 116 5.95 -26.87 -8.65
C GLN A 116 6.87 -26.41 -7.51
N PHE A 117 6.59 -26.81 -6.27
CA PHE A 117 7.44 -26.51 -5.12
C PHE A 117 8.68 -27.39 -5.05
N LYS A 118 8.60 -28.63 -5.54
CA LYS A 118 9.76 -29.53 -5.61
C LYS A 118 10.86 -28.99 -6.51
N GLU A 119 10.51 -28.35 -7.63
CA GLU A 119 11.49 -27.77 -8.57
C GLU A 119 12.27 -26.61 -7.92
N GLN A 120 11.70 -25.91 -6.97
CA GLN A 120 12.28 -24.74 -6.32
C GLN A 120 12.50 -24.94 -4.81
N GLN A 121 12.60 -26.18 -4.38
CA GLN A 121 12.58 -26.55 -2.96
C GLN A 121 13.61 -25.76 -2.13
N THR A 122 14.85 -25.65 -2.60
CA THR A 122 15.92 -24.93 -1.89
C THR A 122 15.57 -23.46 -1.69
N LEU A 123 15.08 -22.79 -2.72
CA LEU A 123 14.69 -21.38 -2.64
C LEU A 123 13.51 -21.18 -1.70
N LEU A 124 12.52 -22.07 -1.76
CA LEU A 124 11.35 -22.02 -0.87
C LEU A 124 11.73 -22.30 0.59
N TRP A 125 12.65 -23.23 0.89
CA TRP A 125 13.18 -23.43 2.23
C TRP A 125 13.82 -22.17 2.81
N ILE A 126 14.67 -21.50 2.01
CA ILE A 126 15.32 -20.24 2.40
C ILE A 126 14.26 -19.15 2.67
N ASN A 127 13.31 -19.01 1.76
CA ASN A 127 12.22 -18.04 1.94
C ASN A 127 11.34 -18.40 3.15
N GLY A 128 11.10 -19.70 3.42
CA GLY A 128 10.36 -20.20 4.57
C GLY A 128 10.92 -19.73 5.92
N ALA A 129 12.23 -19.49 6.02
CA ALA A 129 12.85 -18.91 7.21
C ALA A 129 12.22 -17.54 7.58
N SER A 130 11.69 -16.81 6.60
CA SER A 130 11.00 -15.53 6.85
C SER A 130 9.74 -15.69 7.71
N LEU A 131 9.06 -16.85 7.69
CA LEU A 131 7.89 -17.11 8.55
C LEU A 131 8.28 -17.00 10.02
N ILE A 132 9.36 -17.69 10.40
CA ILE A 132 9.87 -17.69 11.77
C ILE A 132 10.42 -16.31 12.14
N LEU A 133 11.23 -15.71 11.25
CA LEU A 133 11.82 -14.39 11.49
C LEU A 133 10.76 -13.31 11.66
N ASN A 134 9.65 -13.37 10.92
CA ASN A 134 8.55 -12.41 11.04
C ASN A 134 7.75 -12.61 12.32
N ALA A 135 7.53 -13.84 12.76
CA ALA A 135 6.87 -14.13 14.02
C ALA A 135 7.65 -13.60 15.22
N VAL A 136 8.97 -13.82 15.22
CA VAL A 136 9.88 -13.32 16.27
C VAL A 136 10.07 -11.79 16.18
N GLY A 137 9.85 -11.20 15.01
CA GLY A 137 10.14 -9.79 14.72
C GLY A 137 9.32 -8.77 15.50
N VAL A 138 8.09 -9.10 15.89
CA VAL A 138 7.15 -8.24 16.66
C VAL A 138 7.17 -6.76 16.23
N ASN A 139 7.26 -6.49 14.93
CA ASN A 139 7.35 -5.12 14.40
C ASN A 139 6.14 -4.25 14.81
N TRP A 140 4.97 -4.87 14.92
CA TRP A 140 3.74 -4.23 15.39
C TRP A 140 3.87 -3.65 16.81
N PHE A 141 4.62 -4.30 17.70
CA PHE A 141 4.89 -3.81 19.04
C PHE A 141 5.68 -2.49 19.02
N TYR A 142 6.75 -2.43 18.23
CA TYR A 142 7.55 -1.20 18.10
C TYR A 142 6.79 -0.06 17.46
N SER A 143 5.87 -0.36 16.53
CA SER A 143 4.96 0.62 15.95
C SER A 143 3.98 1.16 17.00
N ALA A 144 3.42 0.29 17.85
CA ALA A 144 2.56 0.69 18.97
C ALA A 144 3.28 1.58 20.00
N MET A 145 4.58 1.33 20.22
CA MET A 145 5.44 2.12 21.11
C MET A 145 6.05 3.34 20.43
N GLU A 146 5.63 3.68 19.21
CA GLU A 146 6.14 4.81 18.41
C GLU A 146 7.67 4.82 18.21
N GLN A 147 8.30 3.64 18.21
CA GLN A 147 9.75 3.48 18.07
C GLN A 147 10.18 3.49 16.57
N TYR A 148 9.60 4.38 15.77
CA TYR A 148 9.85 4.44 14.32
C TYR A 148 11.31 4.68 13.96
N SER A 149 12.05 5.47 14.74
CA SER A 149 13.47 5.66 14.49
C SER A 149 14.28 4.37 14.60
N TYR A 150 13.97 3.53 15.59
CA TYR A 150 14.63 2.23 15.76
C TYR A 150 14.32 1.30 14.59
N ILE A 151 13.04 1.18 14.21
CA ILE A 151 12.61 0.34 13.10
C ILE A 151 13.28 0.80 11.79
N THR A 152 13.28 2.11 11.52
CA THR A 152 13.78 2.68 10.27
C THR A 152 15.29 2.50 10.13
N VAL A 153 16.07 2.93 11.13
CA VAL A 153 17.54 2.84 11.08
C VAL A 153 17.98 1.39 10.92
N ARG A 154 17.43 0.49 11.72
CA ARG A 154 17.71 -0.94 11.63
C ARG A 154 17.39 -1.49 10.23
N SER A 155 16.18 -1.22 9.71
CA SER A 155 15.75 -1.70 8.40
C SER A 155 16.67 -1.19 7.28
N ILE A 156 17.07 0.09 7.32
CA ILE A 156 17.96 0.69 6.34
C ILE A 156 19.35 0.03 6.38
N ILE A 157 19.91 -0.21 7.57
CA ILE A 157 21.21 -0.87 7.72
C ILE A 157 21.19 -2.25 7.04
N PHE A 158 20.16 -3.06 7.29
CA PHE A 158 20.05 -4.39 6.67
C PHE A 158 19.83 -4.31 5.15
N LYS A 159 19.07 -3.33 4.67
CA LYS A 159 18.89 -3.08 3.23
C LYS A 159 20.22 -2.68 2.56
N ILE A 160 21.00 -1.79 3.16
CA ILE A 160 22.32 -1.39 2.64
C ILE A 160 23.26 -2.59 2.64
N ALA A 161 23.33 -3.34 3.74
CA ALA A 161 24.13 -4.56 3.81
C ALA A 161 23.72 -5.56 2.72
N SER A 162 22.41 -5.71 2.46
CA SER A 162 21.89 -6.57 1.39
C SER A 162 22.30 -6.12 -0.01
N ILE A 163 22.36 -4.81 -0.28
CA ILE A 163 22.89 -4.28 -1.54
C ILE A 163 24.36 -4.70 -1.72
N ILE A 164 25.17 -4.54 -0.68
CA ILE A 164 26.59 -4.91 -0.70
C ILE A 164 26.74 -6.40 -0.95
N LEU A 165 26.02 -7.23 -0.18
CA LEU A 165 26.05 -8.69 -0.36
C LEU A 165 25.59 -9.10 -1.76
N MET A 166 24.58 -8.45 -2.31
CA MET A 166 24.09 -8.71 -3.66
C MET A 166 25.21 -8.48 -4.71
N PHE A 167 25.91 -7.34 -4.64
CA PHE A 167 26.99 -7.06 -5.59
C PHE A 167 28.20 -8.00 -5.42
N ILE A 168 28.42 -8.56 -4.23
CA ILE A 168 29.51 -9.49 -3.98
C ILE A 168 29.17 -10.91 -4.47
N PHE A 169 27.98 -11.40 -4.15
CA PHE A 169 27.63 -12.81 -4.28
C PHE A 169 26.72 -13.16 -5.46
N VAL A 170 26.00 -12.20 -6.04
CA VAL A 170 25.09 -12.45 -7.17
C VAL A 170 25.80 -12.05 -8.46
N ARG A 171 26.36 -13.02 -9.17
CA ARG A 171 27.22 -12.81 -10.35
C ARG A 171 26.74 -13.54 -11.60
N GLN A 172 25.92 -14.58 -11.45
CA GLN A 172 25.47 -15.46 -12.53
C GLN A 172 24.00 -15.86 -12.32
N GLN A 173 23.36 -16.39 -13.36
CA GLN A 173 21.94 -16.74 -13.33
C GLN A 173 21.58 -17.72 -12.22
N LYS A 174 22.45 -18.69 -11.92
CA LYS A 174 22.23 -19.70 -10.86
C LYS A 174 22.20 -19.11 -9.45
N ASP A 175 22.67 -17.89 -9.26
CA ASP A 175 22.73 -17.23 -7.96
C ASP A 175 21.36 -16.69 -7.50
N TYR A 176 20.26 -17.03 -8.21
CA TYR A 176 18.90 -16.67 -7.78
C TYR A 176 18.58 -17.21 -6.38
N ILE A 177 19.14 -18.35 -5.98
CA ILE A 177 19.01 -18.91 -4.64
C ILE A 177 19.69 -17.98 -3.61
N ILE A 178 20.92 -17.53 -3.90
CA ILE A 178 21.66 -16.59 -3.05
C ILE A 178 20.92 -15.26 -2.97
N TYR A 179 20.39 -14.77 -4.10
CA TYR A 179 19.58 -13.55 -4.11
C TYR A 179 18.31 -13.70 -3.29
N GLY A 180 17.64 -14.84 -3.33
CA GLY A 180 16.52 -15.16 -2.45
C GLY A 180 16.89 -15.05 -0.97
N ALA A 181 18.05 -15.63 -0.56
CA ALA A 181 18.55 -15.53 0.80
C ALA A 181 18.84 -14.06 1.20
N ILE A 182 19.47 -13.29 0.32
CA ILE A 182 19.73 -11.85 0.53
C ILE A 182 18.42 -11.07 0.67
N THR A 183 17.39 -11.41 -0.09
CA THR A 183 16.07 -10.78 0.03
C THR A 183 15.41 -11.06 1.38
N VAL A 184 15.48 -12.30 1.87
CA VAL A 184 15.02 -12.66 3.22
C VAL A 184 15.82 -11.92 4.29
N PHE A 185 17.13 -11.82 4.14
CA PHE A 185 17.98 -11.05 5.05
C PHE A 185 17.62 -9.56 5.06
N ALA A 186 17.39 -8.97 3.89
CA ALA A 186 17.00 -7.54 3.74
C ALA A 186 15.67 -7.24 4.43
N THR A 187 14.68 -8.13 4.29
CA THR A 187 13.31 -7.89 4.76
C THR A 187 13.07 -8.34 6.19
N SER A 188 13.63 -9.48 6.57
CA SER A 188 13.31 -10.16 7.83
C SER A 188 14.52 -10.39 8.75
N GLY A 189 15.76 -10.29 8.25
CA GLY A 189 16.96 -10.55 9.05
C GLY A 189 17.09 -9.65 10.28
N SER A 190 16.71 -8.39 10.14
CA SER A 190 16.74 -7.43 11.26
C SER A 190 15.73 -7.76 12.38
N ASN A 191 14.76 -8.66 12.15
CA ASN A 191 13.73 -9.01 13.12
C ASN A 191 14.28 -9.71 14.36
N LEU A 192 15.40 -10.43 14.25
CA LEU A 192 16.09 -11.00 15.41
C LEU A 192 16.50 -9.95 16.44
N LEU A 193 16.94 -8.77 15.97
CA LEU A 193 17.32 -7.68 16.87
C LEU A 193 16.12 -7.14 17.64
N ASN A 194 14.92 -7.21 17.07
CA ASN A 194 13.70 -6.82 17.77
C ASN A 194 13.45 -7.68 18.98
N PHE A 195 13.55 -9.00 18.83
CA PHE A 195 13.33 -9.91 19.95
C PHE A 195 14.28 -9.64 21.10
N VAL A 196 15.56 -9.46 20.80
CA VAL A 196 16.56 -9.14 21.82
C VAL A 196 16.29 -7.81 22.51
N ASN A 197 15.84 -6.80 21.76
CA ASN A 197 15.55 -5.47 22.31
C ASN A 197 14.21 -5.41 23.06
N LEU A 198 13.28 -6.35 22.81
CA LEU A 198 11.94 -6.40 23.43
C LEU A 198 11.99 -6.40 24.96
N ARG A 199 13.00 -7.04 25.57
CA ARG A 199 13.23 -7.11 27.01
C ARG A 199 13.36 -5.75 27.71
N LYS A 200 13.64 -4.68 26.97
CA LYS A 200 13.71 -3.33 27.52
C LYS A 200 12.34 -2.73 27.82
N PHE A 201 11.32 -3.21 27.13
CA PHE A 201 9.97 -2.65 27.16
C PHE A 201 9.00 -3.49 27.99
N ILE A 202 9.13 -4.81 27.92
CA ILE A 202 8.25 -5.76 28.60
C ILE A 202 9.02 -6.74 29.47
N ASP A 203 8.30 -7.38 30.36
CA ASP A 203 8.81 -8.48 31.15
C ASP A 203 8.67 -9.78 30.34
N LEU A 204 9.80 -10.46 30.09
CA LEU A 204 9.80 -11.72 29.34
C LEU A 204 9.34 -12.91 30.17
N LYS A 205 9.37 -12.80 31.51
CA LYS A 205 8.83 -13.84 32.39
C LYS A 205 7.31 -13.89 32.27
N PRO A 206 6.68 -15.08 32.31
CA PRO A 206 5.24 -15.21 32.25
C PRO A 206 4.54 -14.34 33.30
N VAL A 207 3.67 -13.44 32.84
CA VAL A 207 2.92 -12.53 33.74
C VAL A 207 1.69 -13.24 34.35
N GLY A 208 1.20 -14.30 33.69
CA GLY A 208 0.01 -15.05 34.10
C GLY A 208 -1.32 -14.34 33.78
N ASN A 209 -2.42 -14.98 34.16
CA ASN A 209 -3.80 -14.50 33.94
C ASN A 209 -4.10 -14.14 32.47
N TYR A 210 -3.65 -14.99 31.53
CA TYR A 210 -3.84 -14.79 30.11
C TYR A 210 -5.31 -14.90 29.68
N ARG A 211 -5.73 -14.00 28.77
CA ARG A 211 -7.11 -13.92 28.26
C ARG A 211 -7.13 -13.99 26.73
N PHE A 212 -6.64 -15.07 26.13
CA PHE A 212 -6.49 -15.23 24.68
C PHE A 212 -7.79 -14.99 23.90
N LYS A 213 -8.96 -15.40 24.44
CA LYS A 213 -10.26 -15.27 23.75
C LYS A 213 -10.60 -13.84 23.35
N ARG A 214 -10.15 -12.82 24.13
CA ARG A 214 -10.41 -11.40 23.84
C ARG A 214 -9.80 -10.93 22.53
N HIS A 215 -8.73 -11.60 22.07
CA HIS A 215 -8.00 -11.21 20.88
C HIS A 215 -8.53 -11.88 19.61
N LEU A 216 -9.19 -13.04 19.69
CA LEU A 216 -9.53 -13.86 18.51
C LEU A 216 -10.46 -13.14 17.53
N LYS A 217 -11.56 -12.55 18.01
CA LYS A 217 -12.53 -11.86 17.15
C LYS A 217 -11.92 -10.64 16.43
N PRO A 218 -11.20 -9.72 17.12
CA PRO A 218 -10.50 -8.62 16.45
C PRO A 218 -9.42 -9.10 15.47
N ILE A 219 -8.61 -10.10 15.84
CA ILE A 219 -7.56 -10.67 14.97
C ILE A 219 -8.19 -11.16 13.66
N LEU A 220 -9.29 -11.92 13.71
CA LEU A 220 -9.97 -12.43 12.51
C LEU A 220 -10.53 -11.31 11.63
N TYR A 221 -11.02 -10.22 12.23
CA TYR A 221 -11.47 -9.05 11.47
C TYR A 221 -10.33 -8.40 10.69
N PHE A 222 -9.19 -8.13 11.35
CA PHE A 222 -8.01 -7.57 10.68
C PHE A 222 -7.38 -8.55 9.70
N PHE A 223 -7.45 -9.86 9.98
CA PHE A 223 -7.02 -10.89 9.05
C PHE A 223 -7.82 -10.85 7.75
N ALA A 224 -9.15 -10.79 7.82
CA ALA A 224 -9.99 -10.73 6.62
C ALA A 224 -9.65 -9.51 5.73
N ALA A 225 -9.40 -8.34 6.35
CA ALA A 225 -8.98 -7.15 5.61
C ALA A 225 -7.59 -7.31 4.95
N SER A 226 -6.62 -7.86 5.69
CA SER A 226 -5.28 -8.12 5.18
C SER A 226 -5.29 -9.20 4.08
N ALA A 227 -6.10 -10.24 4.26
CA ALA A 227 -6.24 -11.33 3.30
C ALA A 227 -6.81 -10.84 1.96
N ALA A 228 -7.86 -10.03 2.00
CA ALA A 228 -8.43 -9.44 0.79
C ALA A 228 -7.37 -8.66 -0.01
N THR A 229 -6.55 -7.85 0.67
CA THR A 229 -5.48 -7.07 0.02
C THR A 229 -4.37 -7.98 -0.53
N SER A 230 -3.90 -8.96 0.26
CA SER A 230 -2.79 -9.84 -0.13
C SER A 230 -3.17 -10.76 -1.29
N VAL A 231 -4.40 -11.28 -1.28
CA VAL A 231 -4.93 -12.09 -2.39
C VAL A 231 -4.94 -11.24 -3.67
N TYR A 232 -5.52 -10.05 -3.60
CA TYR A 232 -5.64 -9.16 -4.74
C TYR A 232 -4.28 -8.77 -5.36
N THR A 233 -3.26 -8.55 -4.54
CA THR A 233 -1.96 -8.05 -5.02
C THR A 233 -0.98 -9.11 -5.51
N ASN A 234 -1.13 -10.37 -5.07
CA ASN A 234 -0.16 -11.44 -5.38
C ASN A 234 -0.73 -12.58 -6.21
N LEU A 235 -2.05 -12.60 -6.44
CA LEU A 235 -2.75 -13.69 -7.12
C LEU A 235 -2.19 -13.98 -8.51
N ASP A 236 -1.97 -12.95 -9.31
CA ASP A 236 -1.47 -13.07 -10.68
C ASP A 236 -0.14 -13.81 -10.74
N THR A 237 0.81 -13.42 -9.88
CA THR A 237 2.16 -14.01 -9.84
C THR A 237 2.13 -15.47 -9.41
N VAL A 238 1.27 -15.80 -8.43
CA VAL A 238 1.12 -17.19 -7.96
C VAL A 238 0.44 -18.04 -9.02
N MET A 239 -0.64 -17.55 -9.65
CA MET A 239 -1.31 -18.27 -10.72
C MET A 239 -0.40 -18.47 -11.94
N LEU A 240 0.39 -17.46 -12.32
CA LEU A 240 1.40 -17.60 -13.38
C LEU A 240 2.39 -18.72 -13.07
N GLY A 241 2.93 -18.79 -11.85
CA GLY A 241 3.89 -19.82 -11.47
C GLY A 241 3.32 -21.23 -11.38
N PHE A 242 1.99 -21.38 -11.17
CA PHE A 242 1.33 -22.68 -11.20
C PHE A 242 0.84 -23.11 -12.58
N MET A 243 0.47 -22.15 -13.43
CA MET A 243 -0.25 -22.41 -14.70
C MET A 243 0.63 -22.19 -15.93
N ASN A 244 1.81 -21.58 -15.77
CA ASN A 244 2.73 -21.26 -16.86
C ASN A 244 4.20 -21.43 -16.42
N THR A 245 5.16 -20.82 -17.11
CA THR A 245 6.60 -20.94 -16.85
C THR A 245 7.11 -19.85 -15.91
N GLN A 246 8.28 -20.07 -15.29
CA GLN A 246 8.95 -19.05 -14.48
C GLN A 246 9.43 -17.85 -15.30
N THR A 247 9.66 -18.05 -16.59
CA THR A 247 9.92 -16.95 -17.53
C THR A 247 8.75 -15.98 -17.59
N GLU A 248 7.51 -16.47 -17.71
CA GLU A 248 6.33 -15.61 -17.72
C GLU A 248 6.14 -14.89 -16.37
N VAL A 249 6.44 -15.55 -15.24
CA VAL A 249 6.46 -14.89 -13.92
C VAL A 249 7.48 -13.76 -13.89
N GLY A 250 8.68 -13.99 -14.43
CA GLY A 250 9.74 -12.97 -14.50
C GLY A 250 9.35 -11.77 -15.35
N LEU A 251 8.77 -12.00 -16.54
CA LEU A 251 8.27 -10.94 -17.44
C LEU A 251 7.18 -10.10 -16.78
N TYR A 252 6.18 -10.75 -16.19
CA TYR A 252 5.09 -10.08 -15.47
C TYR A 252 5.62 -9.26 -14.28
N SER A 253 6.52 -9.84 -13.50
CA SER A 253 7.13 -9.22 -12.34
C SER A 253 7.88 -7.92 -12.69
N ALA A 254 8.60 -7.90 -13.82
CA ALA A 254 9.27 -6.69 -14.31
C ALA A 254 8.28 -5.58 -14.66
N ALA A 255 7.20 -5.90 -15.37
CA ALA A 255 6.13 -4.96 -15.72
C ALA A 255 5.43 -4.40 -14.46
N VAL A 256 5.11 -5.27 -13.50
CA VAL A 256 4.45 -4.91 -12.24
C VAL A 256 5.35 -4.01 -11.36
N LYS A 257 6.66 -4.22 -11.34
CA LYS A 257 7.57 -3.36 -10.55
C LYS A 257 7.51 -1.91 -11.01
N LEU A 258 7.55 -1.66 -12.31
CA LEU A 258 7.43 -0.29 -12.82
C LEU A 258 6.04 0.29 -12.55
N LYS A 259 4.97 -0.48 -12.84
CA LYS A 259 3.59 -0.10 -12.50
C LYS A 259 3.47 0.34 -11.03
N THR A 260 4.00 -0.44 -10.10
CA THR A 260 3.86 -0.19 -8.65
C THR A 260 4.49 1.14 -8.24
N VAL A 261 5.66 1.47 -8.78
CA VAL A 261 6.32 2.77 -8.51
C VAL A 261 5.44 3.93 -8.99
N LEU A 262 4.93 3.84 -10.21
CA LEU A 262 4.08 4.88 -10.81
C LEU A 262 2.74 5.01 -10.07
N VAL A 263 2.09 3.91 -9.73
CA VAL A 263 0.86 3.89 -8.93
C VAL A 263 1.07 4.55 -7.56
N THR A 264 2.18 4.24 -6.90
CA THR A 264 2.50 4.85 -5.59
C THR A 264 2.63 6.36 -5.69
N ALA A 265 3.27 6.88 -6.74
CA ALA A 265 3.35 8.31 -6.98
C ALA A 265 1.95 8.94 -7.19
N VAL A 266 1.09 8.32 -8.00
CA VAL A 266 -0.27 8.79 -8.30
C VAL A 266 -1.18 8.76 -7.06
N THR A 267 -1.08 7.74 -6.21
CA THR A 267 -1.94 7.55 -5.03
C THR A 267 -1.44 8.27 -3.77
N SER A 268 -0.21 8.78 -3.78
CA SER A 268 0.43 9.41 -2.61
C SER A 268 -0.38 10.55 -2.00
N LEU A 269 -1.08 11.32 -2.82
CA LEU A 269 -1.92 12.43 -2.36
C LEU A 269 -3.10 11.94 -1.49
N GLY A 270 -3.62 10.74 -1.77
CA GLY A 270 -4.77 10.17 -1.05
C GLY A 270 -4.52 9.98 0.44
N THR A 271 -3.35 9.47 0.78
CA THR A 271 -2.97 9.23 2.19
C THR A 271 -2.83 10.52 2.99
N VAL A 272 -2.37 11.60 2.34
CA VAL A 272 -2.21 12.92 2.99
C VAL A 272 -3.55 13.62 3.19
N LEU A 273 -4.50 13.42 2.27
CA LEU A 273 -5.79 14.13 2.30
C LEU A 273 -6.84 13.44 3.18
N LEU A 274 -6.71 12.14 3.47
CA LEU A 274 -7.70 11.36 4.20
C LEU A 274 -8.11 11.98 5.56
N PRO A 275 -7.20 12.41 6.45
CA PRO A 275 -7.60 13.01 7.73
C PRO A 275 -8.42 14.29 7.54
N ARG A 276 -8.02 15.14 6.57
CA ARG A 276 -8.71 16.38 6.28
C ARG A 276 -10.10 16.17 5.67
N LEU A 277 -10.23 15.19 4.80
CA LEU A 277 -11.53 14.81 4.21
C LEU A 277 -12.48 14.24 5.27
N SER A 278 -11.97 13.41 6.18
CA SER A 278 -12.75 12.90 7.32
C SER A 278 -13.24 14.04 8.21
N TYR A 279 -12.38 15.01 8.53
CA TYR A 279 -12.76 16.22 9.26
C TYR A 279 -13.88 17.00 8.57
N TYR A 280 -13.81 17.19 7.25
CA TYR A 280 -14.85 17.92 6.50
C TYR A 280 -16.21 17.20 6.52
N ILE A 281 -16.21 15.86 6.46
CA ILE A 281 -17.45 15.07 6.53
C ILE A 281 -18.09 15.18 7.92
N VAL A 282 -17.31 14.96 8.99
CA VAL A 282 -17.80 15.03 10.39
C VAL A 282 -18.39 16.42 10.68
N ASN A 283 -17.71 17.48 10.23
CA ASN A 283 -18.16 18.86 10.46
C ASN A 283 -19.15 19.38 9.41
N LYS A 284 -19.72 18.50 8.54
CA LYS A 284 -20.72 18.85 7.51
C LYS A 284 -20.26 19.94 6.53
N MET A 285 -18.95 20.07 6.31
CA MET A 285 -18.31 21.03 5.42
C MET A 285 -18.33 20.53 3.95
N GLU A 286 -19.52 20.36 3.40
CA GLU A 286 -19.75 19.73 2.09
C GLU A 286 -19.08 20.47 0.91
N ALA A 287 -19.01 21.79 0.94
CA ALA A 287 -18.39 22.57 -0.11
C ALA A 287 -16.88 22.33 -0.16
N GLN A 288 -16.20 22.37 0.99
CA GLN A 288 -14.76 22.14 1.14
C GLN A 288 -14.40 20.70 0.80
N PHE A 289 -15.20 19.74 1.25
CA PHE A 289 -15.05 18.33 0.88
C PHE A 289 -15.08 18.16 -0.64
N ARG A 290 -16.13 18.67 -1.29
CA ARG A 290 -16.30 18.57 -2.75
C ARG A 290 -15.16 19.24 -3.51
N ASP A 291 -14.73 20.42 -3.11
CA ASP A 291 -13.62 21.12 -3.79
C ASP A 291 -12.28 20.38 -3.62
N MET A 292 -12.05 19.74 -2.46
CA MET A 292 -10.88 18.90 -2.24
C MET A 292 -10.92 17.65 -3.13
N ILE A 293 -12.07 17.00 -3.26
CA ILE A 293 -12.24 15.85 -4.15
C ILE A 293 -12.03 16.24 -5.62
N VAL A 294 -12.55 17.39 -6.06
CA VAL A 294 -12.28 17.91 -7.43
C VAL A 294 -10.78 18.11 -7.65
N LYS A 295 -10.07 18.68 -6.67
CA LYS A 295 -8.60 18.83 -6.73
C LYS A 295 -7.90 17.48 -6.82
N SER A 296 -8.34 16.47 -6.08
CA SER A 296 -7.80 15.11 -6.14
C SER A 296 -8.02 14.48 -7.52
N PHE A 297 -9.21 14.59 -8.10
CA PHE A 297 -9.49 14.08 -9.45
C PHE A 297 -8.65 14.79 -10.51
N ASN A 298 -8.53 16.13 -10.46
CA ASN A 298 -7.69 16.87 -11.38
C ASN A 298 -6.21 16.50 -11.23
N PHE A 299 -5.72 16.32 -9.99
CA PHE A 299 -4.36 15.84 -9.75
C PHE A 299 -4.11 14.48 -10.42
N VAL A 300 -4.95 13.49 -10.14
CA VAL A 300 -4.79 12.15 -10.74
C VAL A 300 -4.89 12.23 -12.26
N LEU A 301 -5.84 12.99 -12.81
CA LEU A 301 -6.03 13.15 -14.24
C LEU A 301 -4.79 13.77 -14.91
N ILE A 302 -4.26 14.86 -14.34
CA ILE A 302 -3.13 15.62 -14.90
C ILE A 302 -1.82 14.84 -14.80
N PHE A 303 -1.66 13.96 -13.80
CA PHE A 303 -0.43 13.18 -13.63
C PHE A 303 -0.53 11.75 -14.17
N ALA A 304 -1.62 11.01 -13.86
CA ALA A 304 -1.71 9.60 -14.22
C ALA A 304 -1.89 9.37 -15.72
N VAL A 305 -2.68 10.20 -16.40
CA VAL A 305 -2.94 10.02 -17.84
C VAL A 305 -1.70 10.25 -18.69
N PRO A 306 -0.94 11.36 -18.55
CA PRO A 306 0.29 11.53 -19.33
C PRO A 306 1.37 10.52 -18.94
N LEU A 307 1.48 10.10 -17.67
CA LEU A 307 2.37 9.00 -17.26
C LEU A 307 1.99 7.69 -17.96
N CYS A 308 0.69 7.36 -17.96
CA CYS A 308 0.19 6.18 -18.67
C CYS A 308 0.57 6.21 -20.16
N ALA A 309 0.27 7.30 -20.85
CA ALA A 309 0.54 7.46 -22.27
C ALA A 309 2.06 7.44 -22.59
N TYR A 310 2.87 8.13 -21.77
CA TYR A 310 4.31 8.14 -21.92
C TYR A 310 4.91 6.73 -21.76
N PHE A 311 4.54 6.00 -20.72
CA PHE A 311 5.07 4.66 -20.48
C PHE A 311 4.49 3.58 -21.40
N ILE A 312 3.36 3.82 -22.06
CA ILE A 312 2.90 2.98 -23.19
C ILE A 312 3.80 3.21 -24.40
N LEU A 313 4.07 4.47 -24.76
CA LEU A 313 4.86 4.83 -25.93
C LEU A 313 6.32 4.39 -25.78
N PHE A 314 6.91 4.62 -24.62
CA PHE A 314 8.32 4.30 -24.31
C PHE A 314 8.48 3.03 -23.46
N ALA A 315 7.53 2.08 -23.56
CA ALA A 315 7.56 0.82 -22.80
C ALA A 315 8.83 0.01 -23.07
N ARG A 316 9.23 -0.08 -24.34
CA ARG A 316 10.45 -0.81 -24.74
C ARG A 316 11.69 -0.23 -24.08
N ASP A 317 11.88 1.09 -24.14
CA ASP A 317 13.05 1.74 -23.56
C ASP A 317 13.05 1.63 -22.03
N SER A 318 11.87 1.74 -21.43
CA SER A 318 11.68 1.58 -19.98
C SER A 318 12.06 0.18 -19.51
N ILE A 319 11.65 -0.86 -20.23
CA ILE A 319 12.05 -2.25 -19.92
C ILE A 319 13.54 -2.48 -20.17
N LEU A 320 14.09 -1.97 -21.27
CA LEU A 320 15.53 -2.06 -21.55
C LEU A 320 16.36 -1.39 -20.46
N LEU A 321 15.97 -0.20 -20.02
CA LEU A 321 16.65 0.51 -18.94
C LEU A 321 16.55 -0.23 -17.60
N LEU A 322 15.35 -0.67 -17.23
CA LEU A 322 15.07 -1.28 -15.95
C LEU A 322 15.59 -2.72 -15.85
N SER A 323 15.46 -3.51 -16.94
CA SER A 323 15.62 -4.97 -16.87
C SER A 323 16.59 -5.56 -17.90
N GLY A 324 16.88 -4.82 -18.98
CA GLY A 324 17.74 -5.29 -20.08
C GLY A 324 16.99 -6.07 -21.17
N GLU A 325 17.73 -6.48 -22.19
CA GLU A 325 17.20 -7.09 -23.43
C GLU A 325 16.43 -8.39 -23.21
N ALA A 326 16.87 -9.21 -22.27
CA ALA A 326 16.21 -10.49 -21.96
C ALA A 326 14.73 -10.30 -21.56
N PHE A 327 14.34 -9.12 -21.10
CA PHE A 327 13.00 -8.80 -20.64
C PHE A 327 12.10 -8.16 -21.70
N LEU A 328 12.48 -8.12 -22.96
CA LEU A 328 11.67 -7.52 -24.03
C LEU A 328 10.25 -8.11 -24.11
N GLY A 329 10.05 -9.37 -23.74
CA GLY A 329 8.72 -9.97 -23.60
C GLY A 329 7.80 -9.29 -22.57
N ALA A 330 8.36 -8.49 -21.64
CA ALA A 330 7.60 -7.72 -20.65
C ALA A 330 6.99 -6.42 -21.21
N VAL A 331 7.35 -6.01 -22.44
CA VAL A 331 6.89 -4.75 -23.05
C VAL A 331 5.37 -4.74 -23.21
N ILE A 332 4.79 -5.78 -23.81
CA ILE A 332 3.33 -5.90 -24.00
C ILE A 332 2.58 -5.96 -22.67
N PRO A 333 2.94 -6.85 -21.71
CA PRO A 333 2.35 -6.82 -20.37
C PRO A 333 2.42 -5.45 -19.71
N MET A 334 3.56 -4.75 -19.81
CA MET A 334 3.70 -3.41 -19.26
C MET A 334 2.75 -2.41 -19.89
N GLN A 335 2.66 -2.36 -21.23
CA GLN A 335 1.74 -1.46 -21.94
C GLN A 335 0.28 -1.69 -21.53
N ILE A 336 -0.13 -2.94 -21.37
CA ILE A 336 -1.49 -3.33 -20.96
C ILE A 336 -1.76 -2.93 -19.49
N LEU A 337 -0.75 -2.97 -18.63
CA LEU A 337 -0.87 -2.58 -17.21
C LEU A 337 -0.90 -1.06 -17.00
N MET A 338 -0.38 -0.23 -17.91
CA MET A 338 -0.31 1.22 -17.70
C MET A 338 -1.66 1.91 -17.46
N PRO A 339 -2.78 1.57 -18.13
CA PRO A 339 -4.09 2.13 -17.83
C PRO A 339 -4.53 1.95 -16.37
N THR A 340 -4.00 0.95 -15.67
CA THR A 340 -4.29 0.74 -14.25
C THR A 340 -3.84 1.91 -13.38
N LEU A 341 -2.86 2.73 -13.82
CA LEU A 341 -2.48 3.96 -13.11
C LEU A 341 -3.67 4.91 -12.94
N VAL A 342 -4.47 5.03 -13.99
CA VAL A 342 -5.67 5.90 -14.00
C VAL A 342 -6.77 5.23 -13.18
N PHE A 343 -7.02 3.93 -13.40
CA PHE A 343 -8.07 3.21 -12.69
C PHE A 343 -7.81 3.17 -11.17
N ILE A 344 -6.60 2.80 -10.75
CA ILE A 344 -6.21 2.77 -9.34
C ILE A 344 -6.16 4.19 -8.76
N GLY A 345 -5.69 5.18 -9.51
CA GLY A 345 -5.72 6.58 -9.08
C GLY A 345 -7.13 7.06 -8.76
N PHE A 346 -8.09 6.79 -9.63
CA PHE A 346 -9.49 7.15 -9.43
C PHE A 346 -10.17 6.27 -8.37
N SER A 347 -9.91 4.97 -8.32
CA SER A 347 -10.47 4.10 -7.30
C SER A 347 -9.92 4.42 -5.90
N ASN A 348 -8.70 4.93 -5.79
CA ASN A 348 -8.18 5.48 -4.54
C ASN A 348 -8.99 6.70 -4.07
N ILE A 349 -9.38 7.60 -4.99
CA ILE A 349 -10.22 8.74 -4.63
C ILE A 349 -11.63 8.28 -4.22
N THR A 350 -12.28 7.47 -5.06
CA THR A 350 -13.65 7.02 -4.79
C THR A 350 -13.74 6.13 -3.57
N GLY A 351 -12.77 5.22 -3.38
CA GLY A 351 -12.70 4.28 -2.26
C GLY A 351 -12.21 4.95 -0.98
N ILE A 352 -10.94 5.36 -0.96
CA ILE A 352 -10.28 5.80 0.27
C ILE A 352 -10.69 7.23 0.66
N GLN A 353 -10.83 8.15 -0.31
CA GLN A 353 -11.08 9.55 -0.01
C GLN A 353 -12.57 9.92 0.07
N ILE A 354 -13.49 9.08 -0.46
CA ILE A 354 -14.94 9.33 -0.39
C ILE A 354 -15.64 8.27 0.45
N LEU A 355 -15.59 6.97 0.08
CA LEU A 355 -16.36 5.93 0.76
C LEU A 355 -15.94 5.73 2.21
N VAL A 356 -14.64 5.78 2.53
CA VAL A 356 -14.16 5.59 3.91
C VAL A 356 -14.59 6.74 4.83
N PRO A 357 -14.36 8.04 4.51
CA PRO A 357 -14.86 9.13 5.35
C PRO A 357 -16.38 9.19 5.50
N GLU A 358 -17.12 8.67 4.51
CA GLU A 358 -18.60 8.59 4.57
C GLU A 358 -19.11 7.36 5.37
N GLY A 359 -18.22 6.54 5.99
CA GLY A 359 -18.62 5.32 6.70
C GLY A 359 -19.20 4.23 5.79
N LYS A 360 -18.82 4.24 4.52
CA LYS A 360 -19.35 3.34 3.49
C LYS A 360 -18.33 2.28 3.02
N GLU A 361 -17.45 1.83 3.92
CA GLU A 361 -16.38 0.87 3.63
C GLU A 361 -16.90 -0.45 3.05
N LYS A 362 -18.16 -0.80 3.35
CA LYS A 362 -18.82 -1.98 2.78
C LYS A 362 -18.82 -1.95 1.25
N PHE A 363 -19.07 -0.81 0.64
CA PHE A 363 -19.07 -0.69 -0.82
C PHE A 363 -17.66 -0.76 -1.42
N LEU A 364 -16.66 -0.25 -0.69
CA LEU A 364 -15.25 -0.43 -1.04
C LEU A 364 -14.89 -1.93 -1.04
N LEU A 365 -15.23 -2.66 0.02
CA LEU A 365 -14.97 -4.11 0.11
C LEU A 365 -15.67 -4.90 -0.99
N ILE A 366 -16.94 -4.58 -1.30
CA ILE A 366 -17.70 -5.24 -2.39
C ILE A 366 -16.99 -5.02 -3.73
N SER A 367 -16.54 -3.78 -4.03
CA SER A 367 -15.86 -3.50 -5.30
C SER A 367 -14.53 -4.25 -5.42
N ILE A 368 -13.72 -4.29 -4.36
CA ILE A 368 -12.44 -5.02 -4.34
C ILE A 368 -12.69 -6.53 -4.47
N ALA A 369 -13.67 -7.08 -3.74
CA ALA A 369 -13.99 -8.50 -3.81
C ALA A 369 -14.49 -8.92 -5.21
N ALA A 370 -15.34 -8.10 -5.84
CA ALA A 370 -15.81 -8.34 -7.21
C ALA A 370 -14.64 -8.27 -8.22
N GLY A 371 -13.73 -7.30 -8.07
CA GLY A 371 -12.52 -7.21 -8.88
C GLY A 371 -11.61 -8.42 -8.71
N ALA A 372 -11.37 -8.85 -7.46
CA ALA A 372 -10.54 -10.02 -7.17
C ALA A 372 -11.14 -11.31 -7.76
N LEU A 373 -12.45 -11.48 -7.65
CA LEU A 373 -13.14 -12.65 -8.22
C LEU A 373 -13.06 -12.65 -9.75
N LEU A 374 -13.30 -11.50 -10.40
CA LEU A 374 -13.16 -11.37 -11.84
C LEU A 374 -11.73 -11.64 -12.29
N ASN A 375 -10.74 -11.06 -11.59
CA ASN A 375 -9.34 -11.29 -11.87
C ASN A 375 -8.97 -12.77 -11.78
N LEU A 376 -9.42 -13.48 -10.73
CA LEU A 376 -9.21 -14.92 -10.57
C LEU A 376 -9.78 -15.72 -11.77
N ILE A 377 -11.02 -15.42 -12.17
CA ILE A 377 -11.69 -16.09 -13.29
C ILE A 377 -10.95 -15.83 -14.62
N LEU A 378 -10.63 -14.56 -14.90
CA LEU A 378 -9.94 -14.19 -16.14
C LEU A 378 -8.51 -14.74 -16.18
N ASN A 379 -7.81 -14.75 -15.07
CA ASN A 379 -6.49 -15.37 -14.95
C ASN A 379 -6.54 -16.87 -15.25
N ALA A 380 -7.52 -17.59 -14.70
CA ALA A 380 -7.69 -19.01 -14.96
C ALA A 380 -7.93 -19.31 -16.45
N ILE A 381 -8.58 -18.40 -17.19
CA ILE A 381 -8.85 -18.53 -18.61
C ILE A 381 -7.64 -18.11 -19.47
N TRP A 382 -6.99 -16.98 -19.15
CA TRP A 382 -6.03 -16.37 -20.08
C TRP A 382 -4.56 -16.67 -19.78
N ILE A 383 -4.19 -16.94 -18.53
CA ILE A 383 -2.79 -17.28 -18.18
C ILE A 383 -2.30 -18.52 -18.93
N PRO A 384 -3.06 -19.62 -19.07
CA PRO A 384 -2.59 -20.81 -19.79
C PRO A 384 -2.20 -20.53 -21.25
N TYR A 385 -2.88 -19.57 -21.90
CA TYR A 385 -2.67 -19.28 -23.32
C TYR A 385 -1.73 -18.10 -23.56
N TRP A 386 -1.78 -17.07 -22.71
CA TRP A 386 -1.09 -15.80 -22.95
C TRP A 386 -0.10 -15.41 -21.85
N GLY A 387 0.15 -16.27 -20.86
CA GLY A 387 1.14 -16.07 -19.80
C GLY A 387 1.04 -14.69 -19.13
N ALA A 388 2.14 -13.96 -19.08
CA ALA A 388 2.24 -12.61 -18.49
C ALA A 388 1.26 -11.60 -19.12
N THR A 389 1.03 -11.72 -20.43
CA THR A 389 0.08 -10.86 -21.15
C THR A 389 -1.35 -11.13 -20.68
N GLY A 390 -1.72 -12.39 -20.51
CA GLY A 390 -3.03 -12.79 -19.99
C GLY A 390 -3.29 -12.24 -18.58
N ALA A 391 -2.31 -12.36 -17.69
CA ALA A 391 -2.37 -11.78 -16.35
C ALA A 391 -2.51 -10.25 -16.38
N ALA A 392 -1.78 -9.57 -17.27
CA ALA A 392 -1.87 -8.12 -17.43
C ALA A 392 -3.25 -7.64 -17.88
N ILE A 393 -3.87 -8.36 -18.84
CA ILE A 393 -5.23 -8.07 -19.31
C ILE A 393 -6.24 -8.28 -18.19
N SER A 394 -6.15 -9.41 -17.47
CA SER A 394 -7.02 -9.75 -16.34
C SER A 394 -6.99 -8.66 -15.28
N THR A 395 -5.79 -8.26 -14.87
CA THR A 395 -5.59 -7.20 -13.85
C THR A 395 -6.17 -5.86 -14.32
N THR A 396 -5.95 -5.48 -15.57
CA THR A 396 -6.43 -4.20 -16.11
C THR A 396 -7.96 -4.15 -16.15
N ILE A 397 -8.61 -5.24 -16.54
CA ILE A 397 -10.08 -5.35 -16.55
C ILE A 397 -10.62 -5.37 -15.12
N ALA A 398 -9.98 -6.07 -14.20
CA ALA A 398 -10.39 -6.12 -12.81
C ALA A 398 -10.33 -4.73 -12.14
N GLU A 399 -9.27 -3.96 -12.37
CA GLU A 399 -9.16 -2.58 -11.87
C GLU A 399 -10.23 -1.66 -12.49
N ALA A 400 -10.51 -1.81 -13.76
CA ALA A 400 -11.60 -1.08 -14.41
C ALA A 400 -12.97 -1.43 -13.79
N LEU A 401 -13.22 -2.71 -13.45
CA LEU A 401 -14.43 -3.14 -12.77
C LEU A 401 -14.52 -2.56 -11.35
N VAL A 402 -13.44 -2.61 -10.57
CA VAL A 402 -13.40 -2.00 -9.22
C VAL A 402 -13.81 -0.54 -9.28
N LEU A 403 -13.18 0.23 -10.18
CA LEU A 403 -13.52 1.63 -10.39
C LEU A 403 -14.98 1.80 -10.84
N GLY A 404 -15.42 1.00 -11.81
CA GLY A 404 -16.79 1.05 -12.35
C GLY A 404 -17.85 0.84 -11.26
N ILE A 405 -17.66 -0.15 -10.40
CA ILE A 405 -18.56 -0.43 -9.27
C ILE A 405 -18.57 0.75 -8.28
N GLN A 406 -17.41 1.30 -7.92
CA GLN A 406 -17.32 2.45 -7.00
C GLN A 406 -18.00 3.69 -7.58
N VAL A 407 -17.75 3.99 -8.86
CA VAL A 407 -18.42 5.10 -9.58
C VAL A 407 -19.93 4.89 -9.64
N TRP A 408 -20.39 3.66 -9.85
CA TRP A 408 -21.83 3.35 -9.85
C TRP A 408 -22.49 3.59 -8.50
N PHE A 409 -21.87 3.18 -7.40
CA PHE A 409 -22.36 3.47 -6.06
C PHE A 409 -22.36 4.97 -5.76
N LEU A 410 -21.35 5.69 -6.23
CA LEU A 410 -21.18 7.13 -5.98
C LEU A 410 -21.81 8.02 -7.08
N ARG A 411 -22.55 7.47 -8.06
CA ARG A 411 -23.02 8.21 -9.26
C ARG A 411 -23.74 9.52 -8.95
N LYS A 412 -24.58 9.55 -7.89
CA LYS A 412 -25.27 10.76 -7.45
C LYS A 412 -24.31 11.79 -6.86
N ARG A 413 -23.33 11.34 -6.11
CA ARG A 413 -22.30 12.16 -5.45
C ARG A 413 -21.31 12.74 -6.45
N LEU A 414 -20.93 11.97 -7.45
CA LEU A 414 -19.93 12.35 -8.45
C LEU A 414 -20.51 13.26 -9.56
N LYS A 415 -21.82 13.23 -9.83
CA LYS A 415 -22.45 14.03 -10.90
C LYS A 415 -22.08 15.52 -10.87
N PRO A 416 -22.11 16.26 -9.73
CA PRO A 416 -21.66 17.65 -9.68
C PRO A 416 -20.15 17.81 -9.78
N ILE A 417 -19.37 16.79 -9.44
CA ILE A 417 -17.90 16.79 -9.45
C ILE A 417 -17.39 16.70 -10.88
N TRP A 418 -17.95 15.78 -11.69
CA TRP A 418 -17.54 15.57 -13.10
C TRP A 418 -17.58 16.86 -13.93
N LYS A 419 -18.54 17.76 -13.67
CA LYS A 419 -18.66 19.05 -14.37
C LYS A 419 -17.50 20.01 -14.09
N LYS A 420 -16.75 19.81 -12.99
CA LYS A 420 -15.63 20.68 -12.56
C LYS A 420 -14.27 20.09 -12.92
N ILE A 421 -14.22 18.91 -13.56
CA ILE A 421 -12.97 18.23 -13.93
C ILE A 421 -12.46 18.77 -15.26
N SER A 422 -11.16 18.99 -15.33
CA SER A 422 -10.45 19.64 -16.45
C SER A 422 -10.17 18.71 -17.64
N PHE A 423 -11.13 17.85 -18.05
CA PHE A 423 -10.90 16.90 -19.18
C PHE A 423 -10.45 17.59 -20.48
N ARG A 424 -11.08 18.74 -20.82
CA ARG A 424 -10.72 19.48 -22.04
C ARG A 424 -9.26 19.91 -22.04
N HIS A 425 -8.76 20.47 -20.94
CA HIS A 425 -7.38 20.92 -20.83
C HIS A 425 -6.40 19.77 -20.98
N LEU A 426 -6.72 18.60 -20.38
CA LEU A 426 -5.93 17.39 -20.52
C LEU A 426 -5.82 16.97 -21.98
N PHE A 427 -6.96 16.77 -22.69
CA PHE A 427 -6.93 16.29 -24.07
C PHE A 427 -6.18 17.23 -25.00
N VAL A 428 -6.42 18.53 -24.90
CA VAL A 428 -5.71 19.52 -25.71
C VAL A 428 -4.21 19.56 -25.36
N GLY A 429 -3.85 19.42 -24.07
CA GLY A 429 -2.46 19.35 -23.64
C GLY A 429 -1.73 18.09 -24.09
N MET A 430 -2.43 16.98 -24.23
CA MET A 430 -1.84 15.71 -24.67
C MET A 430 -1.47 15.69 -26.15
N ILE A 431 -2.13 16.47 -27.01
CA ILE A 431 -1.88 16.45 -28.47
C ILE A 431 -0.41 16.79 -28.79
N PRO A 432 0.15 17.96 -28.39
CA PRO A 432 1.53 18.28 -28.69
C PRO A 432 2.53 17.32 -28.01
N ALA A 433 2.22 16.84 -26.81
CA ALA A 433 3.09 15.91 -26.08
C ALA A 433 3.17 14.55 -26.80
N LEU A 434 2.02 13.99 -27.22
CA LEU A 434 1.96 12.74 -27.97
C LEU A 434 2.62 12.87 -29.36
N GLY A 435 2.38 13.99 -30.06
CA GLY A 435 3.00 14.25 -31.37
C GLY A 435 4.52 14.29 -31.29
N ALA A 436 5.06 15.03 -30.32
CA ALA A 436 6.50 15.10 -30.10
C ALA A 436 7.08 13.77 -29.57
N GLY A 437 6.37 13.11 -28.66
CA GLY A 437 6.75 11.79 -28.16
C GLY A 437 6.84 10.77 -29.28
N PHE A 438 5.84 10.70 -30.17
CA PHE A 438 5.83 9.82 -31.31
C PHE A 438 6.95 10.16 -32.31
N ALA A 439 7.21 11.45 -32.56
CA ALA A 439 8.31 11.88 -33.41
C ALA A 439 9.68 11.42 -32.84
N ILE A 440 9.92 11.59 -31.54
CA ILE A 440 11.15 11.11 -30.88
C ILE A 440 11.22 9.58 -30.96
N PHE A 441 10.14 8.88 -30.69
CA PHE A 441 10.09 7.43 -30.77
C PHE A 441 10.45 6.90 -32.18
N SER A 442 9.97 7.58 -33.24
CA SER A 442 10.13 7.12 -34.62
C SER A 442 11.42 7.59 -35.29
N LEU A 443 11.91 8.77 -34.93
CA LEU A 443 13.00 9.44 -35.66
C LEU A 443 14.33 9.49 -34.91
N VAL A 444 14.33 9.26 -33.57
CA VAL A 444 15.53 9.41 -32.75
C VAL A 444 16.04 8.04 -32.33
N ASP A 445 17.17 7.64 -32.90
CA ASP A 445 17.87 6.41 -32.52
C ASP A 445 19.00 6.75 -31.56
N LEU A 446 18.71 6.59 -30.26
CA LEU A 446 19.64 6.83 -29.16
C LEU A 446 19.62 5.65 -28.19
N GLN A 447 20.66 5.55 -27.36
CA GLN A 447 20.63 4.60 -26.24
C GLN A 447 19.39 4.83 -25.37
N PRO A 448 18.75 3.76 -24.85
CA PRO A 448 17.46 3.84 -24.14
C PRO A 448 17.41 4.91 -23.04
N ILE A 449 18.48 5.06 -22.27
CA ILE A 449 18.57 6.06 -21.20
C ILE A 449 18.45 7.50 -21.71
N PHE A 450 19.19 7.85 -22.77
CA PHE A 450 19.16 9.20 -23.33
C PHE A 450 17.83 9.47 -24.02
N ARG A 451 17.30 8.46 -24.75
CA ARG A 451 15.98 8.56 -25.40
C ARG A 451 14.87 8.79 -24.37
N LEU A 452 14.87 8.06 -23.24
CA LEU A 452 13.92 8.29 -22.15
C LEU A 452 14.06 9.67 -21.50
N LEU A 453 15.28 10.14 -21.22
CA LEU A 453 15.48 11.45 -20.62
C LEU A 453 15.02 12.59 -21.53
N ILE A 454 15.43 12.55 -22.80
CA ILE A 454 15.07 13.58 -23.79
C ILE A 454 13.56 13.55 -24.05
N SER A 455 13.00 12.36 -24.28
CA SER A 455 11.57 12.22 -24.53
C SER A 455 10.73 12.64 -23.32
N ALA A 456 11.14 12.30 -22.09
CA ALA A 456 10.46 12.76 -20.89
C ALA A 456 10.48 14.29 -20.77
N PHE A 457 11.64 14.90 -20.97
CA PHE A 457 11.76 16.36 -20.90
C PHE A 457 10.88 17.04 -21.96
N VAL A 458 10.91 16.58 -23.19
CA VAL A 458 10.10 17.15 -24.29
C VAL A 458 8.61 16.86 -24.09
N PHE A 459 8.24 15.60 -23.80
CA PHE A 459 6.86 15.18 -23.64
C PHE A 459 6.18 15.93 -22.49
N PHE A 460 6.75 15.84 -21.28
CA PHE A 460 6.19 16.51 -20.11
C PHE A 460 6.36 18.02 -20.18
N GLY A 461 7.44 18.52 -20.75
CA GLY A 461 7.65 19.95 -20.99
C GLY A 461 6.55 20.55 -21.85
N LEU A 462 6.29 19.99 -23.03
CA LEU A 462 5.20 20.44 -23.93
C LEU A 462 3.83 20.28 -23.31
N TYR A 463 3.60 19.18 -22.59
CA TYR A 463 2.36 18.94 -21.88
C TYR A 463 2.08 20.03 -20.85
N PHE A 464 3.02 20.29 -19.94
CA PHE A 464 2.84 21.31 -18.90
C PHE A 464 2.80 22.73 -19.46
N ILE A 465 3.57 23.04 -20.52
CA ILE A 465 3.46 24.31 -21.24
C ILE A 465 2.05 24.48 -21.82
N ALA A 466 1.52 23.46 -22.46
CA ALA A 466 0.17 23.50 -23.03
C ALA A 466 -0.91 23.71 -21.95
N LEU A 467 -0.80 23.03 -20.80
CA LEU A 467 -1.69 23.26 -19.65
C LEU A 467 -1.57 24.68 -19.09
N PHE A 468 -0.36 25.20 -19.02
CA PHE A 468 -0.11 26.56 -18.52
C PHE A 468 -0.70 27.62 -19.46
N VAL A 469 -0.51 27.47 -20.77
CA VAL A 469 -1.09 28.35 -21.79
C VAL A 469 -2.63 28.33 -21.74
N GLN A 470 -3.22 27.17 -21.52
CA GLN A 470 -4.65 27.00 -21.34
C GLN A 470 -5.18 27.53 -19.99
N LYS A 471 -4.29 28.00 -19.09
CA LYS A 471 -4.62 28.43 -17.73
C LYS A 471 -5.39 27.39 -16.94
N GLU A 472 -4.96 26.11 -17.02
CA GLU A 472 -5.62 25.03 -16.31
C GLU A 472 -5.72 25.37 -14.79
N PRO A 473 -6.92 25.29 -14.18
CA PRO A 473 -7.18 25.82 -12.84
C PRO A 473 -6.34 25.18 -11.72
N PHE A 474 -6.11 23.87 -11.77
CA PHE A 474 -5.33 23.17 -10.73
C PHE A 474 -3.85 23.59 -10.79
N LEU A 475 -3.26 23.62 -12.00
CA LEU A 475 -1.86 23.98 -12.19
C LEU A 475 -1.62 25.44 -11.82
N THR A 476 -2.45 26.36 -12.33
CA THR A 476 -2.33 27.80 -12.05
C THR A 476 -2.54 28.12 -10.58
N GLY A 477 -3.51 27.47 -9.93
CA GLY A 477 -3.75 27.57 -8.49
C GLY A 477 -2.57 27.09 -7.65
N THR A 478 -1.95 25.97 -8.05
CA THR A 478 -0.80 25.40 -7.36
C THR A 478 0.43 26.31 -7.50
N ILE A 479 0.71 26.81 -8.72
CA ILE A 479 1.83 27.75 -8.99
C ILE A 479 1.63 29.04 -8.18
N THR A 480 0.45 29.60 -8.17
CA THR A 480 0.13 30.81 -7.40
C THR A 480 0.33 30.60 -5.90
N SER A 481 -0.11 29.45 -5.38
CA SER A 481 0.09 29.09 -3.97
C SER A 481 1.58 28.98 -3.60
N ILE A 482 2.38 28.32 -4.44
CA ILE A 482 3.84 28.21 -4.24
C ILE A 482 4.49 29.58 -4.32
N LYS A 483 4.14 30.40 -5.34
CA LYS A 483 4.67 31.76 -5.51
C LYS A 483 4.38 32.63 -4.29
N ASN A 484 3.16 32.59 -3.77
CA ASN A 484 2.77 33.35 -2.57
C ASN A 484 3.53 32.88 -1.32
N LYS A 485 3.76 31.57 -1.17
CA LYS A 485 4.56 30.99 -0.08
C LYS A 485 6.04 31.40 -0.13
N VAL A 486 6.63 31.34 -1.32
CA VAL A 486 8.06 31.68 -1.54
C VAL A 486 8.29 33.18 -1.39
N LEU A 487 7.38 34.00 -1.89
CA LEU A 487 7.51 35.47 -1.84
C LEU A 487 7.05 36.06 -0.51
N LYS A 488 6.67 35.26 0.51
CA LYS A 488 6.13 35.72 1.80
C LYS A 488 4.99 36.77 1.66
N ARG A 489 4.29 36.79 0.52
CA ARG A 489 3.12 37.64 0.35
C ARG A 489 1.91 36.96 1.00
N LYS A 490 1.22 37.68 1.91
CA LYS A 490 -0.08 37.24 2.41
C LYS A 490 -1.00 36.92 1.21
N PRO A 491 -1.77 35.82 1.26
CA PRO A 491 -2.78 35.59 0.22
C PRO A 491 -3.72 36.80 0.13
N PRO A 492 -4.23 37.15 -1.07
CA PRO A 492 -5.28 38.15 -1.17
C PRO A 492 -6.42 37.69 -0.30
N VAL A 493 -6.92 38.60 0.54
CA VAL A 493 -8.07 38.40 1.43
C VAL A 493 -9.23 37.96 0.56
N GLN A 494 -9.47 36.67 0.47
CA GLN A 494 -10.79 36.16 0.17
C GLN A 494 -11.60 36.50 1.43
N THR A 495 -12.66 37.24 1.27
CA THR A 495 -13.62 37.67 2.31
C THR A 495 -13.67 36.57 3.39
N GLU A 496 -13.28 36.95 4.61
CA GLU A 496 -13.25 36.09 5.79
C GLU A 496 -14.67 35.57 6.06
N GLU A 497 -15.00 34.41 5.52
CA GLU A 497 -15.78 33.46 6.28
C GLU A 497 -14.76 32.81 7.25
N GLN A 498 -14.92 33.10 8.49
CA GLN A 498 -14.08 32.83 9.64
C GLN A 498 -13.41 31.46 9.52
N GLU A 499 -12.06 31.43 9.31
CA GLU A 499 -11.28 30.25 9.63
C GLU A 499 -11.46 29.98 11.13
N PRO A 500 -11.94 28.79 11.52
CA PRO A 500 -11.90 28.39 12.91
C PRO A 500 -10.43 28.39 13.31
N LYS A 501 -10.10 29.08 14.38
CA LYS A 501 -8.79 29.00 15.03
C LYS A 501 -8.42 27.52 15.11
N GLU A 502 -7.18 27.16 14.73
CA GLU A 502 -6.57 25.89 15.06
C GLU A 502 -6.56 25.72 16.59
N GLU A 503 -7.67 25.29 17.15
CA GLU A 503 -7.63 24.59 18.42
C GLU A 503 -6.97 23.24 18.09
N ILE A 504 -5.78 23.07 18.60
CA ILE A 504 -5.09 21.80 18.65
C ILE A 504 -5.97 20.90 19.51
N PHE A 505 -6.93 20.22 18.88
CA PHE A 505 -7.65 19.13 19.52
C PHE A 505 -6.62 18.04 19.77
N THR A 506 -6.22 17.90 21.02
CA THR A 506 -5.53 16.71 21.49
C THR A 506 -6.49 15.53 21.32
N ASP A 507 -5.97 14.39 20.87
CA ASP A 507 -6.75 13.14 20.68
C ASP A 507 -7.60 12.78 21.91
N GLU A 508 -7.21 13.25 23.11
CA GLU A 508 -7.94 13.14 24.37
C GLU A 508 -9.29 13.89 24.41
N ALA A 509 -9.45 14.99 23.68
CA ALA A 509 -10.69 15.74 23.64
C ALA A 509 -11.71 15.05 22.71
N LEU A 510 -11.25 14.47 21.60
CA LEU A 510 -12.08 13.69 20.67
C LEU A 510 -12.55 12.36 21.29
N GLU A 511 -11.69 11.68 22.05
CA GLU A 511 -12.05 10.48 22.79
C GLU A 511 -13.09 10.75 23.87
N LYS A 512 -12.92 11.82 24.64
CA LYS A 512 -13.90 12.21 25.68
C LYS A 512 -15.26 12.60 25.13
N GLU A 513 -15.29 13.29 24.00
CA GLU A 513 -16.58 13.66 23.36
C GLU A 513 -17.28 12.44 22.75
N THR A 514 -16.52 11.49 22.24
CA THR A 514 -17.07 10.23 21.68
C THR A 514 -17.55 9.30 22.80
N GLU A 515 -16.81 9.19 23.91
CA GLU A 515 -17.24 8.45 25.09
C GLU A 515 -18.47 9.08 25.74
N GLN A 516 -18.54 10.41 25.82
CA GLN A 516 -19.69 11.12 26.41
C GLN A 516 -20.97 10.91 25.60
N LYS A 517 -20.89 10.94 24.26
CA LYS A 517 -22.02 10.61 23.37
C LYS A 517 -22.42 9.15 23.42
N GLN A 518 -21.50 8.23 23.66
CA GLN A 518 -21.82 6.82 23.87
C GLN A 518 -22.48 6.60 25.24
N ILE A 519 -22.03 7.30 26.28
CA ILE A 519 -22.64 7.22 27.61
C ILE A 519 -24.05 7.82 27.59
N GLU A 520 -24.29 8.97 26.93
CA GLU A 520 -25.63 9.54 26.76
C GLU A 520 -26.57 8.58 26.05
N LYS A 521 -26.12 7.93 24.97
CA LYS A 521 -26.95 6.96 24.24
C LYS A 521 -27.30 5.73 25.08
N ILE A 522 -26.37 5.23 25.89
CA ILE A 522 -26.62 4.10 26.82
C ILE A 522 -27.57 4.53 27.95
N VAL A 523 -27.47 5.75 28.44
CA VAL A 523 -28.37 6.30 29.45
C VAL A 523 -29.80 6.43 28.88
N ASP A 524 -29.96 6.93 27.66
CA ASP A 524 -31.25 7.03 27.00
C ASP A 524 -31.89 5.65 26.76
N GLU A 525 -31.13 4.65 26.31
CA GLU A 525 -31.58 3.27 26.15
C GLU A 525 -32.01 2.63 27.49
N ILE A 526 -31.31 2.91 28.58
CA ILE A 526 -31.67 2.45 29.92
C ILE A 526 -32.94 3.15 30.45
N VAL A 527 -33.11 4.44 30.18
CA VAL A 527 -34.30 5.19 30.57
C VAL A 527 -35.53 4.69 29.82
N GLU A 528 -35.44 4.43 28.52
CA GLU A 528 -36.54 3.81 27.75
C GLU A 528 -36.90 2.40 28.25
N GLU A 529 -35.92 1.60 28.61
CA GLU A 529 -36.14 0.25 29.14
C GLU A 529 -36.78 0.28 30.52
N VAL A 530 -36.42 1.25 31.38
CA VAL A 530 -37.02 1.46 32.69
C VAL A 530 -38.45 2.01 32.59
N GLU A 531 -38.73 2.90 31.64
CA GLU A 531 -40.09 3.40 31.41
C GLU A 531 -41.00 2.31 30.80
N HIS A 532 -40.47 1.49 29.92
CA HIS A 532 -41.20 0.34 29.34
C HIS A 532 -41.58 -0.69 30.41
N ASN A 533 -40.63 -1.02 31.30
CA ASN A 533 -40.89 -1.95 32.41
C ASN A 533 -41.87 -1.40 33.45
N LYS A 534 -41.89 -0.08 33.71
CA LYS A 534 -42.91 0.57 34.56
C LYS A 534 -44.31 0.48 33.98
N THR A 535 -44.46 0.68 32.67
CA THR A 535 -45.74 0.58 31.97
C THR A 535 -46.28 -0.85 31.93
N GLU A 536 -45.40 -1.87 31.90
CA GLU A 536 -45.82 -3.28 32.01
C GLU A 536 -46.23 -3.68 33.44
N GLU A 537 -45.60 -3.12 34.47
CA GLU A 537 -46.01 -3.36 35.87
C GLU A 537 -47.34 -2.69 36.24
N ASP A 538 -47.60 -1.49 35.72
CA ASP A 538 -48.88 -0.78 35.95
C ASP A 538 -50.05 -1.41 35.18
N ASN A 539 -49.81 -2.10 34.06
CA ASN A 539 -50.82 -2.83 33.32
C ASN A 539 -51.13 -4.24 33.89
N LYS A 540 -50.38 -4.70 34.89
CA LYS A 540 -50.58 -5.99 35.59
C LYS A 540 -51.26 -5.84 36.96
N LYS A 541 -51.60 -4.62 37.40
CA LYS A 541 -52.43 -4.35 38.56
C LYS A 541 -53.85 -3.92 38.13
#